data_8fdff8ab0dc06a754eaf506f07710648
#
_entry.id   8fdff8ab0dc06a754eaf506f07710648
#
_cell.length_a   1.000
_cell.length_b   1.000
_cell.length_c   1.000
_cell.angle_alpha   90.00
_cell.angle_beta   90.00
_cell.angle_gamma   90.00
#
_symmetry.space_group_name_H-M   'P 1'
#
loop_
_entity.id
_entity.type
_entity.pdbx_description
1 polymer ?
#
loop_
_entity_poly.entity_id
_entity_poly.type
_entity_poly.pdbx_seq_one_letter_code
_entity_poly.pdbx_strand_id
1 'polypeptide(L)'
;VQSASDTNTGTDRTFIQDEINALNNELNRISTSTEFNTVKLLDGTYTDKAIQIGTGANQVFRIGISSTDSATLGAFQTNSANEAVSSTSAATAKSALNALFAAAADYTVKGSFGTTTASVDAGADARDVAKTFNLLTGTTGISASVITKAKVQAGDATTYSFSLQGKSSTASTVNFTIASTSDQTALKDAINAVTGSTGIVASLTSDLSAVNLVQEEGYDIVMGDVTSAAASKTMIVNSVDKDGTAGANVTLTSGATDSAAFVGQVSLSSHKAFTVTPGNAANHFNTDTSTVTSSLSSLGDINLKTQNGATNSIAVIDAAMAMISEVRSQMGAAENRLESTVDNLSNIAVNTQRSLSSVEDANFASETSALTKSQILQQAATSMLAQANQAKQSMLVLLQG
;
A
#
# COMPACT_ATOMS: atom_id res chain seq x y z
N VAL A 1 -2.85 16.00 -6.83
CA VAL A 1 -4.11 16.39 -7.48
C VAL A 1 -3.92 17.63 -8.34
N GLN A 2 -3.43 18.76 -7.80
CA GLN A 2 -3.26 19.99 -8.58
C GLN A 2 -2.41 19.77 -9.83
N SER A 3 -1.26 19.13 -9.74
CA SER A 3 -0.39 18.84 -10.88
C SER A 3 -1.01 17.89 -11.92
N ALA A 4 -1.97 17.05 -11.53
CA ALA A 4 -2.70 16.16 -12.46
C ALA A 4 -3.73 16.90 -13.33
N SER A 5 -4.08 18.16 -13.00
CA SER A 5 -5.02 18.95 -13.79
C SER A 5 -4.40 19.47 -15.10
N ASP A 6 -5.16 19.40 -16.18
CA ASP A 6 -4.74 19.92 -17.50
C ASP A 6 -4.59 21.44 -17.55
N THR A 7 -5.09 22.15 -16.54
CA THR A 7 -4.95 23.60 -16.45
C THR A 7 -3.55 24.07 -16.09
N ASN A 8 -2.67 23.16 -15.62
CA ASN A 8 -1.29 23.48 -15.26
C ASN A 8 -0.33 23.32 -16.44
N THR A 9 0.58 24.27 -16.58
CA THR A 9 1.67 24.19 -17.57
C THR A 9 2.79 23.27 -17.08
N GLY A 10 3.73 22.91 -17.96
CA GLY A 10 4.93 22.17 -17.57
C GLY A 10 5.80 22.91 -16.55
N THR A 11 5.80 24.26 -16.61
CA THR A 11 6.51 25.12 -15.65
C THR A 11 5.87 25.04 -14.26
N ASP A 12 4.54 25.13 -14.18
CA ASP A 12 3.80 25.03 -12.91
C ASP A 12 4.07 23.67 -12.25
N ARG A 13 4.02 22.60 -13.04
CA ARG A 13 4.34 21.25 -12.56
C ARG A 13 5.77 21.13 -12.05
N THR A 14 6.72 21.85 -12.66
CA THR A 14 8.12 21.87 -12.17
C THR A 14 8.20 22.53 -10.80
N PHE A 15 7.51 23.65 -10.56
CA PHE A 15 7.48 24.28 -9.24
C PHE A 15 6.83 23.38 -8.17
N ILE A 16 5.75 22.67 -8.52
CA ILE A 16 5.14 21.70 -7.61
C ILE A 16 6.10 20.54 -7.31
N GLN A 17 6.88 20.09 -8.31
CA GLN A 17 7.91 19.05 -8.08
C GLN A 17 9.00 19.54 -7.13
N ASP A 18 9.44 20.79 -7.24
CA ASP A 18 10.45 21.35 -6.35
C ASP A 18 9.94 21.45 -4.90
N GLU A 19 8.67 21.79 -4.71
CA GLU A 19 8.02 21.77 -3.39
C GLU A 19 7.99 20.36 -2.79
N ILE A 20 7.59 19.35 -3.57
CA ILE A 20 7.60 17.95 -3.11
C ILE A 20 9.01 17.48 -2.78
N ASN A 21 10.01 17.84 -3.59
CA ASN A 21 11.40 17.53 -3.29
C ASN A 21 11.85 18.13 -1.94
N ALA A 22 11.44 19.37 -1.65
CA ALA A 22 11.72 20.02 -0.37
C ALA A 22 11.01 19.30 0.80
N LEU A 23 9.75 18.87 0.62
CA LEU A 23 9.00 18.09 1.62
C LEU A 23 9.63 16.70 1.85
N ASN A 24 10.08 16.02 0.80
CA ASN A 24 10.78 14.74 0.93
C ASN A 24 12.11 14.90 1.69
N ASN A 25 12.86 15.98 1.44
CA ASN A 25 14.08 16.28 2.18
C ASN A 25 13.78 16.52 3.67
N GLU A 26 12.68 17.22 3.98
CA GLU A 26 12.28 17.44 5.37
C GLU A 26 11.82 16.13 6.04
N LEU A 27 11.08 15.29 5.33
CA LEU A 27 10.70 13.95 5.80
C LEU A 27 11.94 13.10 6.14
N ASN A 28 12.92 13.08 5.24
CA ASN A 28 14.19 12.38 5.47
C ASN A 28 14.97 12.97 6.65
N ARG A 29 14.96 14.31 6.82
CA ARG A 29 15.56 14.96 7.98
C ARG A 29 14.88 14.54 9.27
N ILE A 30 13.55 14.52 9.31
CA ILE A 30 12.77 14.06 10.49
C ILE A 30 13.10 12.60 10.79
N SER A 31 13.09 11.72 9.77
CA SER A 31 13.41 10.30 9.93
C SER A 31 14.79 10.08 10.54
N THR A 32 15.79 10.81 10.06
CA THR A 32 17.18 10.64 10.50
C THR A 32 17.54 11.40 11.76
N SER A 33 16.81 12.48 12.11
CA SER A 33 17.09 13.30 13.30
C SER A 33 16.30 12.88 14.54
N THR A 34 15.20 12.14 14.38
CA THR A 34 14.36 11.71 15.51
C THR A 34 15.07 10.60 16.29
N GLU A 35 15.51 10.93 17.49
CA GLU A 35 16.21 9.99 18.37
C GLU A 35 15.74 10.10 19.82
N PHE A 36 15.88 9.02 20.54
CA PHE A 36 15.70 8.96 21.98
C PHE A 36 16.92 8.26 22.61
N ASN A 37 17.56 8.91 23.55
CA ASN A 37 18.77 8.41 24.23
C ASN A 37 19.84 7.95 23.20
N THR A 38 20.13 8.77 22.18
CA THR A 38 21.06 8.49 21.07
C THR A 38 20.69 7.33 20.14
N VAL A 39 19.49 6.76 20.32
CA VAL A 39 18.98 5.69 19.45
C VAL A 39 17.99 6.29 18.44
N LYS A 40 18.24 6.10 17.16
CA LYS A 40 17.32 6.53 16.10
C LYS A 40 16.04 5.71 16.16
N LEU A 41 14.90 6.38 15.95
CA LEU A 41 13.59 5.74 16.09
C LEU A 41 12.91 5.50 14.74
N LEU A 42 13.13 6.36 13.74
CA LEU A 42 12.35 6.40 12.50
C LEU A 42 13.16 6.05 11.24
N ASP A 43 14.44 5.74 11.37
CA ASP A 43 15.33 5.40 10.25
C ASP A 43 15.33 3.91 9.88
N GLY A 44 14.49 3.10 10.52
CA GLY A 44 14.39 1.65 10.29
C GLY A 44 15.40 0.80 11.07
N THR A 45 16.27 1.42 11.87
CA THR A 45 17.22 0.66 12.72
C THR A 45 16.61 0.24 14.06
N TYR A 46 15.47 0.81 14.44
CA TYR A 46 14.76 0.47 15.66
C TYR A 46 13.89 -0.77 15.46
N THR A 47 14.54 -1.92 15.30
CA THR A 47 13.86 -3.20 15.06
C THR A 47 14.09 -4.14 16.22
N ASP A 48 13.05 -4.91 16.59
CA ASP A 48 13.10 -6.01 17.58
C ASP A 48 13.73 -5.61 18.92
N LYS A 49 13.50 -4.39 19.40
CA LYS A 49 14.01 -3.93 20.70
C LYS A 49 13.24 -4.58 21.83
N ALA A 50 13.94 -5.25 22.72
CA ALA A 50 13.37 -5.95 23.86
C ALA A 50 13.29 -5.03 25.08
N ILE A 51 12.09 -4.79 25.57
CA ILE A 51 11.84 -4.08 26.84
C ILE A 51 11.45 -5.10 27.88
N GLN A 52 12.20 -5.17 29.00
CA GLN A 52 11.87 -6.04 30.12
C GLN A 52 10.60 -5.56 30.81
N ILE A 53 9.57 -6.40 30.86
CA ILE A 53 8.24 -6.08 31.39
C ILE A 53 7.84 -6.92 32.62
N GLY A 54 8.77 -7.67 33.18
CA GLY A 54 8.51 -8.53 34.33
C GLY A 54 9.76 -8.86 35.10
N THR A 55 9.59 -9.51 36.28
CA THR A 55 10.67 -9.87 37.19
C THR A 55 11.39 -11.17 36.82
N GLY A 56 10.78 -11.96 35.91
CA GLY A 56 11.35 -13.22 35.44
C GLY A 56 12.23 -13.08 34.22
N ALA A 57 13.17 -14.00 34.01
CA ALA A 57 13.98 -14.04 32.81
C ALA A 57 13.11 -14.23 31.57
N ASN A 58 13.41 -13.49 30.45
CA ASN A 58 12.70 -13.53 29.18
C ASN A 58 11.26 -12.97 29.19
N GLN A 59 10.85 -12.27 30.23
CA GLN A 59 9.60 -11.53 30.25
C GLN A 59 9.79 -10.18 29.54
N VAL A 60 9.95 -10.25 28.20
CA VAL A 60 10.23 -9.07 27.36
C VAL A 60 9.07 -8.76 26.43
N PHE A 61 8.82 -7.49 26.24
CA PHE A 61 8.00 -6.94 25.16
C PHE A 61 8.93 -6.49 24.04
N ARG A 62 8.68 -6.97 22.82
CA ARG A 62 9.48 -6.57 21.67
C ARG A 62 8.73 -5.52 20.88
N ILE A 63 9.42 -4.45 20.53
CA ILE A 63 8.90 -3.34 19.71
C ILE A 63 9.87 -3.06 18.57
N GLY A 64 9.30 -2.77 17.40
CA GLY A 64 10.02 -2.30 16.23
C GLY A 64 9.25 -1.18 15.57
N ILE A 65 9.96 -0.24 14.98
CA ILE A 65 9.39 0.87 14.22
C ILE A 65 9.98 0.78 12.81
N SER A 66 9.10 0.72 11.81
CA SER A 66 9.52 0.73 10.41
C SER A 66 10.06 2.11 10.04
N SER A 67 10.97 2.15 9.06
CA SER A 67 11.47 3.42 8.53
C SER A 67 10.33 4.29 7.99
N THR A 68 10.46 5.59 8.18
CA THR A 68 9.55 6.60 7.64
C THR A 68 10.24 7.53 6.65
N ASP A 69 11.39 7.14 6.09
CA ASP A 69 12.06 7.91 5.06
C ASP A 69 11.33 7.84 3.70
N SER A 70 11.61 8.81 2.83
CA SER A 70 10.95 8.91 1.52
C SER A 70 11.27 7.75 0.57
N ALA A 71 12.34 7.00 0.80
CA ALA A 71 12.73 5.86 -0.01
C ALA A 71 12.01 4.56 0.38
N THR A 72 11.51 4.48 1.62
CA THR A 72 10.79 3.29 2.13
C THR A 72 9.28 3.47 2.18
N LEU A 73 8.82 4.73 2.29
CA LEU A 73 7.38 5.04 2.21
C LEU A 73 6.93 5.08 0.76
N GLY A 74 5.80 4.46 0.47
CA GLY A 74 5.24 4.45 -0.88
C GLY A 74 4.21 3.36 -1.10
N ALA A 75 3.93 3.06 -2.36
CA ALA A 75 3.03 2.00 -2.78
C ALA A 75 3.81 0.82 -3.34
N PHE A 76 3.50 -0.37 -2.88
CA PHE A 76 3.85 -1.58 -3.61
C PHE A 76 2.88 -1.75 -4.77
N GLN A 77 3.40 -1.76 -6.00
CA GLN A 77 2.59 -1.76 -7.20
C GLN A 77 3.02 -2.86 -8.17
N THR A 78 2.05 -3.34 -8.93
CA THR A 78 2.29 -4.08 -10.17
C THR A 78 1.26 -3.65 -11.20
N ASN A 79 1.70 -3.53 -12.44
CA ASN A 79 0.83 -3.14 -13.55
C ASN A 79 0.64 -4.35 -14.46
N SER A 80 -0.45 -4.34 -15.23
CA SER A 80 -0.58 -5.30 -16.31
C SER A 80 0.58 -5.13 -17.30
N ALA A 81 1.19 -6.25 -17.68
CA ALA A 81 2.30 -6.26 -18.63
C ALA A 81 1.83 -6.43 -20.09
N ASN A 82 0.57 -6.83 -20.27
CA ASN A 82 -0.01 -7.09 -21.58
C ASN A 82 -0.84 -5.89 -22.05
N GLU A 83 -0.16 -4.98 -22.73
CA GLU A 83 -0.78 -3.89 -23.48
C GLU A 83 -0.96 -4.36 -24.92
N ALA A 84 -1.95 -5.22 -25.15
CA ALA A 84 -2.11 -5.77 -26.47
C ALA A 84 -3.04 -4.90 -27.31
N VAL A 85 -2.57 -4.57 -28.49
CA VAL A 85 -3.42 -4.24 -29.62
C VAL A 85 -3.65 -5.53 -30.39
N SER A 86 -4.85 -6.09 -30.31
CA SER A 86 -5.27 -7.15 -31.22
C SER A 86 -5.78 -6.52 -32.50
N SER A 87 -5.28 -6.94 -33.65
CA SER A 87 -5.77 -6.52 -34.96
C SER A 87 -6.22 -7.69 -35.82
N THR A 88 -7.36 -7.57 -36.46
CA THR A 88 -7.89 -8.60 -37.36
C THR A 88 -8.59 -7.96 -38.58
N SER A 89 -8.85 -8.74 -39.60
CA SER A 89 -9.72 -8.35 -40.70
C SER A 89 -11.19 -8.58 -40.31
N ALA A 90 -12.04 -7.57 -40.52
CA ALA A 90 -13.50 -7.64 -40.43
C ALA A 90 -14.07 -8.21 -39.11
N ALA A 91 -13.49 -7.90 -37.96
CA ALA A 91 -14.06 -8.29 -36.67
C ALA A 91 -14.84 -7.15 -36.06
N THR A 92 -16.16 -7.29 -36.03
CA THR A 92 -17.08 -6.31 -35.40
C THR A 92 -17.37 -6.60 -33.95
N ALA A 93 -17.00 -7.75 -33.41
CA ALA A 93 -17.30 -8.16 -32.06
C ALA A 93 -16.08 -8.03 -31.15
N LYS A 94 -16.22 -7.33 -30.02
CA LYS A 94 -15.24 -7.20 -28.95
C LYS A 94 -14.58 -8.54 -28.56
N SER A 95 -15.39 -9.60 -28.42
CA SER A 95 -14.89 -10.95 -28.06
C SER A 95 -13.99 -11.59 -29.10
N ALA A 96 -14.14 -11.24 -30.38
CA ALA A 96 -13.29 -11.77 -31.47
C ALA A 96 -11.94 -11.05 -31.53
N LEU A 97 -11.86 -9.81 -31.07
CA LEU A 97 -10.66 -8.99 -31.04
C LEU A 97 -9.85 -9.19 -29.75
N ASN A 98 -10.51 -9.55 -28.64
CA ASN A 98 -9.86 -9.73 -27.35
C ASN A 98 -9.37 -11.19 -27.15
N ALA A 99 -8.37 -11.59 -27.93
CA ALA A 99 -7.77 -12.93 -27.81
C ALA A 99 -7.02 -13.18 -26.50
N LEU A 100 -6.65 -12.12 -25.77
CA LEU A 100 -5.89 -12.22 -24.53
C LEU A 100 -6.70 -12.83 -23.38
N PHE A 101 -8.03 -12.67 -23.38
CA PHE A 101 -8.92 -13.14 -22.32
C PHE A 101 -9.98 -14.11 -22.82
N ALA A 102 -9.65 -14.90 -23.82
CA ALA A 102 -10.54 -15.92 -24.38
C ALA A 102 -10.92 -17.02 -23.38
N ALA A 103 -10.17 -17.19 -22.29
CA ALA A 103 -10.44 -18.14 -21.21
C ALA A 103 -10.57 -17.42 -19.86
N ALA A 104 -11.44 -17.96 -18.99
CA ALA A 104 -11.51 -17.53 -17.61
C ALA A 104 -10.14 -17.69 -16.90
N ALA A 105 -9.77 -16.73 -16.06
CA ALA A 105 -8.51 -16.74 -15.35
C ALA A 105 -8.73 -16.65 -13.83
N ASP A 106 -8.12 -17.57 -13.11
CA ASP A 106 -8.03 -17.51 -11.66
C ASP A 106 -6.67 -16.93 -11.25
N TYR A 107 -6.69 -15.92 -10.39
CA TYR A 107 -5.48 -15.32 -9.87
C TYR A 107 -5.37 -15.66 -8.38
N THR A 108 -4.31 -16.38 -8.00
CA THR A 108 -3.98 -16.52 -6.57
C THR A 108 -3.31 -15.25 -6.09
N VAL A 109 -3.98 -14.53 -5.22
CA VAL A 109 -3.57 -13.22 -4.69
C VAL A 109 -3.14 -13.39 -3.24
N LYS A 110 -1.87 -13.09 -2.95
CA LYS A 110 -1.31 -13.11 -1.61
C LYS A 110 -0.94 -11.69 -1.18
N GLY A 111 -1.74 -11.13 -0.31
CA GLY A 111 -1.55 -9.79 0.26
C GLY A 111 -1.19 -9.83 1.74
N SER A 112 -1.15 -8.65 2.36
CA SER A 112 -0.75 -8.48 3.77
C SER A 112 -1.76 -9.06 4.77
N PHE A 113 -3.04 -9.12 4.41
CA PHE A 113 -4.11 -9.62 5.29
C PHE A 113 -4.43 -11.09 5.07
N GLY A 114 -4.08 -11.65 3.91
CA GLY A 114 -4.32 -13.05 3.61
C GLY A 114 -4.10 -13.42 2.15
N THR A 115 -4.44 -14.68 1.84
CA THR A 115 -4.37 -15.24 0.48
C THR A 115 -5.77 -15.64 0.05
N THR A 116 -6.14 -15.29 -1.18
CA THR A 116 -7.43 -15.64 -1.77
C THR A 116 -7.29 -15.80 -3.28
N THR A 117 -8.34 -16.29 -3.94
CA THR A 117 -8.40 -16.40 -5.39
C THR A 117 -9.36 -15.37 -5.96
N ALA A 118 -8.90 -14.62 -6.95
CA ALA A 118 -9.70 -13.72 -7.76
C ALA A 118 -10.04 -14.43 -9.08
N SER A 119 -11.30 -14.79 -9.27
CA SER A 119 -11.78 -15.45 -10.48
C SER A 119 -12.33 -14.42 -11.45
N VAL A 120 -11.84 -14.45 -12.68
CA VAL A 120 -12.19 -13.51 -13.75
C VAL A 120 -12.75 -14.30 -14.93
N ASP A 121 -13.91 -13.88 -15.43
CA ASP A 121 -14.59 -14.55 -16.52
C ASP A 121 -13.86 -14.36 -17.86
N ALA A 122 -14.11 -15.27 -18.80
CA ALA A 122 -13.63 -15.17 -20.17
C ALA A 122 -14.18 -13.89 -20.85
N GLY A 123 -13.32 -13.16 -21.54
CA GLY A 123 -13.70 -11.91 -22.24
C GLY A 123 -13.92 -10.71 -21.32
N ALA A 124 -13.49 -10.78 -20.05
CA ALA A 124 -13.59 -9.68 -19.10
C ALA A 124 -12.71 -8.51 -19.51
N ASP A 125 -13.23 -7.28 -19.36
CA ASP A 125 -12.45 -6.05 -19.50
C ASP A 125 -11.53 -5.85 -18.30
N ALA A 126 -10.55 -4.99 -18.43
CA ALA A 126 -9.71 -4.55 -17.31
C ALA A 126 -10.54 -4.05 -16.12
N ARG A 127 -11.67 -3.39 -16.40
CA ARG A 127 -12.65 -2.95 -15.40
C ARG A 127 -13.20 -4.10 -14.54
N ASP A 128 -13.60 -5.21 -15.19
CA ASP A 128 -14.19 -6.36 -14.48
C ASP A 128 -13.12 -7.08 -13.64
N VAL A 129 -11.89 -7.15 -14.16
CA VAL A 129 -10.71 -7.60 -13.39
C VAL A 129 -10.51 -6.74 -12.14
N ALA A 130 -10.42 -5.42 -12.30
CA ALA A 130 -10.23 -4.53 -11.16
C ALA A 130 -11.38 -4.59 -10.16
N LYS A 131 -12.61 -4.73 -10.62
CA LYS A 131 -13.78 -4.93 -9.76
C LYS A 131 -13.63 -6.20 -8.91
N THR A 132 -13.19 -7.30 -9.51
CA THR A 132 -12.95 -8.56 -8.79
C THR A 132 -11.87 -8.39 -7.72
N PHE A 133 -10.73 -7.75 -8.04
CA PHE A 133 -9.69 -7.47 -7.06
C PHE A 133 -10.17 -6.53 -5.95
N ASN A 134 -10.92 -5.49 -6.28
CA ASN A 134 -11.44 -4.53 -5.30
C ASN A 134 -12.46 -5.14 -4.33
N LEU A 135 -13.23 -6.17 -4.74
CA LEU A 135 -14.08 -6.93 -3.84
C LEU A 135 -13.27 -7.72 -2.80
N LEU A 136 -12.01 -8.03 -3.09
CA LEU A 136 -11.12 -8.78 -2.21
C LEU A 136 -10.17 -7.87 -1.39
N THR A 137 -10.27 -6.55 -1.51
CA THR A 137 -9.40 -5.60 -0.79
C THR A 137 -9.42 -5.83 0.73
N GLY A 138 -10.59 -6.11 1.30
CA GLY A 138 -10.71 -6.38 2.75
C GLY A 138 -9.96 -7.63 3.21
N THR A 139 -9.73 -8.61 2.31
CA THR A 139 -9.03 -9.87 2.60
C THR A 139 -7.57 -9.82 2.24
N THR A 140 -7.19 -9.03 1.23
CA THR A 140 -5.83 -8.99 0.70
C THR A 140 -5.07 -7.71 1.05
N GLY A 141 -5.77 -6.60 1.27
CA GLY A 141 -5.17 -5.26 1.42
C GLY A 141 -4.71 -4.66 0.09
N ILE A 142 -5.16 -5.21 -1.05
CA ILE A 142 -4.77 -4.77 -2.39
C ILE A 142 -5.94 -4.02 -3.02
N SER A 143 -5.69 -2.87 -3.63
CA SER A 143 -6.62 -2.11 -4.44
C SER A 143 -6.23 -2.17 -5.91
N ALA A 144 -7.20 -2.13 -6.80
CA ALA A 144 -7.01 -2.14 -8.24
C ALA A 144 -7.57 -0.85 -8.85
N SER A 145 -6.82 -0.27 -9.77
CA SER A 145 -7.23 0.84 -10.62
C SER A 145 -7.08 0.45 -12.10
N VAL A 146 -7.82 1.09 -12.96
CA VAL A 146 -7.85 0.77 -14.40
C VAL A 146 -7.83 2.02 -15.24
N ILE A 147 -7.30 1.89 -16.44
CA ILE A 147 -7.39 2.89 -17.49
C ILE A 147 -7.15 2.20 -18.83
N THR A 148 -7.86 2.62 -19.88
CA THR A 148 -7.58 2.21 -21.24
C THR A 148 -7.11 3.40 -22.03
N LYS A 149 -5.91 3.32 -22.59
CA LYS A 149 -5.33 4.37 -23.42
C LYS A 149 -4.94 3.81 -24.78
N ALA A 150 -5.17 4.59 -25.79
CA ALA A 150 -4.74 4.28 -27.15
C ALA A 150 -4.26 5.56 -27.84
N LYS A 151 -3.45 5.40 -28.87
CA LYS A 151 -3.06 6.48 -29.77
C LYS A 151 -3.45 6.09 -31.19
N VAL A 152 -4.11 6.98 -31.90
CA VAL A 152 -4.57 6.74 -33.25
C VAL A 152 -4.19 7.89 -34.17
N GLN A 153 -3.89 7.57 -35.42
CA GLN A 153 -3.49 8.52 -36.43
C GLN A 153 -3.97 8.05 -37.81
N ALA A 154 -4.59 8.94 -38.59
CA ALA A 154 -4.84 8.69 -39.99
C ALA A 154 -3.53 8.79 -40.79
N GLY A 155 -3.18 7.74 -41.53
CA GLY A 155 -1.95 7.69 -42.33
C GLY A 155 -2.02 8.41 -43.67
N ASP A 156 -3.23 8.74 -44.12
CA ASP A 156 -3.47 9.34 -45.43
C ASP A 156 -4.49 10.50 -45.35
N ALA A 157 -4.38 11.47 -46.24
CA ALA A 157 -5.35 12.53 -46.41
C ALA A 157 -6.55 12.03 -47.26
N THR A 158 -7.62 11.64 -46.59
CA THR A 158 -8.84 11.11 -47.18
C THR A 158 -10.01 11.14 -46.21
N THR A 159 -11.20 10.73 -46.63
CA THR A 159 -12.35 10.51 -45.76
C THR A 159 -12.29 9.09 -45.21
N TYR A 160 -12.44 8.94 -43.89
CA TYR A 160 -12.50 7.67 -43.17
C TYR A 160 -13.86 7.50 -42.49
N SER A 161 -14.24 6.24 -42.35
CA SER A 161 -15.34 5.81 -41.48
C SER A 161 -14.92 4.57 -40.72
N PHE A 162 -15.24 4.51 -39.44
CA PHE A 162 -15.04 3.31 -38.60
C PHE A 162 -16.10 3.24 -37.49
N SER A 163 -16.31 2.04 -36.96
CA SER A 163 -17.12 1.83 -35.78
C SER A 163 -16.25 1.96 -34.52
N LEU A 164 -16.71 2.70 -33.51
CA LEU A 164 -16.02 2.87 -32.22
C LEU A 164 -16.92 2.35 -31.09
N GLN A 165 -16.37 1.45 -30.29
CA GLN A 165 -17.05 0.86 -29.14
C GLN A 165 -16.16 1.04 -27.90
N GLY A 166 -16.79 1.35 -26.76
CA GLY A 166 -16.18 1.46 -25.45
C GLY A 166 -17.16 0.98 -24.38
N LYS A 167 -17.74 1.91 -23.62
CA LYS A 167 -18.70 1.63 -22.54
C LYS A 167 -19.98 0.95 -23.03
N SER A 168 -20.51 1.39 -24.16
CA SER A 168 -21.71 0.80 -24.77
C SER A 168 -21.40 -0.51 -25.47
N SER A 169 -22.31 -1.49 -25.38
CA SER A 169 -22.25 -2.71 -26.19
C SER A 169 -22.55 -2.45 -27.66
N THR A 170 -23.13 -1.30 -27.99
CA THR A 170 -23.43 -0.90 -29.38
C THR A 170 -22.34 0.05 -29.86
N ALA A 171 -21.73 -0.26 -30.98
CA ALA A 171 -20.71 0.58 -31.61
C ALA A 171 -21.33 1.85 -32.20
N SER A 172 -20.61 2.97 -32.09
CA SER A 172 -20.97 4.25 -32.72
C SER A 172 -20.12 4.45 -33.97
N THR A 173 -20.72 4.92 -35.05
CA THR A 173 -19.99 5.21 -36.30
C THR A 173 -19.32 6.57 -36.21
N VAL A 174 -18.03 6.63 -36.51
CA VAL A 174 -17.19 7.83 -36.58
C VAL A 174 -16.85 8.12 -38.03
N ASN A 175 -17.20 9.29 -38.52
CA ASN A 175 -16.90 9.71 -39.89
C ASN A 175 -16.14 11.05 -39.85
N PHE A 176 -15.04 11.13 -40.61
CA PHE A 176 -14.23 12.34 -40.66
C PHE A 176 -13.41 12.41 -41.94
N THR A 177 -12.95 13.61 -42.29
CA THR A 177 -12.08 13.85 -43.44
C THR A 177 -10.80 14.50 -42.99
N ILE A 178 -9.67 13.90 -43.30
CA ILE A 178 -8.34 14.45 -43.07
C ILE A 178 -7.84 15.13 -44.33
N ALA A 179 -7.53 16.42 -44.19
CA ALA A 179 -6.94 17.21 -45.28
C ALA A 179 -5.42 17.14 -45.29
N SER A 180 -4.80 16.95 -44.08
CA SER A 180 -3.35 16.78 -43.90
C SER A 180 -3.08 15.79 -42.77
N THR A 181 -2.19 14.84 -42.96
CA THR A 181 -1.79 13.86 -41.96
C THR A 181 -1.06 14.47 -40.76
N SER A 182 -0.59 15.72 -40.88
CA SER A 182 0.02 16.48 -39.79
C SER A 182 -1.00 17.18 -38.88
N ASP A 183 -2.30 17.10 -39.19
CA ASP A 183 -3.37 17.69 -38.40
C ASP A 183 -4.54 16.70 -38.27
N GLN A 184 -4.67 16.13 -37.10
CA GLN A 184 -5.68 15.14 -36.74
C GLN A 184 -6.88 15.75 -36.01
N THR A 185 -7.09 17.08 -36.07
CA THR A 185 -8.18 17.76 -35.38
C THR A 185 -9.55 17.20 -35.76
N ALA A 186 -9.78 16.91 -37.04
CA ALA A 186 -11.05 16.35 -37.51
C ALA A 186 -11.34 14.97 -36.92
N LEU A 187 -10.32 14.13 -36.78
CA LEU A 187 -10.43 12.83 -36.10
C LEU A 187 -10.79 13.00 -34.62
N LYS A 188 -10.07 13.86 -33.90
CA LYS A 188 -10.36 14.18 -32.48
C LYS A 188 -11.80 14.63 -32.30
N ASP A 189 -12.26 15.57 -33.12
CA ASP A 189 -13.62 16.13 -33.00
C ASP A 189 -14.71 15.11 -33.32
N ALA A 190 -14.48 14.24 -34.32
CA ALA A 190 -15.41 13.17 -34.67
C ALA A 190 -15.52 12.10 -33.56
N ILE A 191 -14.41 11.74 -32.88
CA ILE A 191 -14.46 10.83 -31.74
C ILE A 191 -15.17 11.48 -30.56
N ASN A 192 -14.87 12.73 -30.26
CA ASN A 192 -15.52 13.45 -29.16
C ASN A 192 -17.00 13.66 -29.37
N ALA A 193 -17.49 13.70 -30.62
CA ALA A 193 -18.93 13.76 -30.93
C ALA A 193 -19.69 12.51 -30.42
N VAL A 194 -19.02 11.37 -30.28
CA VAL A 194 -19.61 10.10 -29.79
C VAL A 194 -19.20 9.73 -28.37
N THR A 195 -18.49 10.59 -27.65
CA THR A 195 -18.04 10.35 -26.25
C THR A 195 -19.20 9.98 -25.34
N GLY A 196 -20.37 10.59 -25.49
CA GLY A 196 -21.54 10.31 -24.65
C GLY A 196 -21.99 8.84 -24.68
N SER A 197 -21.81 8.13 -25.82
CA SER A 197 -22.14 6.72 -25.99
C SER A 197 -20.95 5.79 -25.69
N THR A 198 -19.75 6.20 -26.10
CA THR A 198 -18.55 5.36 -26.00
C THR A 198 -17.81 5.51 -24.66
N GLY A 199 -17.95 6.64 -23.99
CA GLY A 199 -17.15 6.99 -22.81
C GLY A 199 -15.68 7.29 -23.13
N ILE A 200 -15.32 7.38 -24.42
CA ILE A 200 -13.95 7.61 -24.89
C ILE A 200 -13.76 9.10 -25.10
N VAL A 201 -12.72 9.67 -24.51
CA VAL A 201 -12.30 11.05 -24.67
C VAL A 201 -11.07 11.11 -25.56
N ALA A 202 -11.08 12.00 -26.54
CA ALA A 202 -10.00 12.19 -27.49
C ALA A 202 -9.30 13.54 -27.28
N SER A 203 -7.97 13.54 -27.23
CA SER A 203 -7.11 14.72 -27.14
C SER A 203 -6.02 14.67 -28.21
N LEU A 204 -5.60 15.83 -28.72
CA LEU A 204 -4.48 15.90 -29.67
C LEU A 204 -3.14 15.76 -28.96
N THR A 205 -2.18 15.17 -29.64
CA THR A 205 -0.77 15.29 -29.29
C THR A 205 -0.29 16.73 -29.50
N SER A 206 0.78 17.14 -28.82
CA SER A 206 1.31 18.52 -28.91
C SER A 206 1.73 18.94 -30.32
N ASP A 207 2.07 17.98 -31.18
CA ASP A 207 2.45 18.15 -32.56
C ASP A 207 1.27 18.01 -33.55
N LEU A 208 0.04 17.84 -33.04
CA LEU A 208 -1.21 17.65 -33.77
C LEU A 208 -1.23 16.41 -34.69
N SER A 209 -0.18 15.59 -34.69
CA SER A 209 0.02 14.48 -35.63
C SER A 209 -0.78 13.23 -35.29
N ALA A 210 -1.25 13.13 -34.03
CA ALA A 210 -2.02 11.97 -33.55
C ALA A 210 -3.05 12.37 -32.50
N VAL A 211 -3.96 11.45 -32.23
CA VAL A 211 -5.01 11.58 -31.23
C VAL A 211 -4.81 10.54 -30.14
N ASN A 212 -4.71 10.99 -28.90
CA ASN A 212 -4.73 10.14 -27.73
C ASN A 212 -6.19 9.87 -27.33
N LEU A 213 -6.52 8.60 -27.14
CA LEU A 213 -7.82 8.14 -26.65
C LEU A 213 -7.65 7.69 -25.21
N VAL A 214 -8.60 8.09 -24.37
CA VAL A 214 -8.64 7.68 -22.96
C VAL A 214 -10.05 7.21 -22.63
N GLN A 215 -10.12 6.05 -21.98
CA GLN A 215 -11.32 5.51 -21.37
C GLN A 215 -11.01 5.20 -19.89
N GLU A 216 -11.53 6.06 -18.99
CA GLU A 216 -11.16 6.07 -17.58
C GLU A 216 -11.77 4.93 -16.75
N GLU A 217 -12.87 4.34 -17.23
CA GLU A 217 -13.56 3.26 -16.53
C GLU A 217 -12.94 1.87 -16.80
N GLY A 218 -11.93 1.77 -17.71
CA GLY A 218 -11.24 0.52 -18.03
C GLY A 218 -12.00 -0.41 -18.98
N TYR A 219 -12.99 0.10 -19.71
CA TYR A 219 -13.56 -0.65 -20.83
C TYR A 219 -12.55 -0.72 -21.97
N ASP A 220 -12.57 -1.83 -22.71
CA ASP A 220 -11.79 -1.93 -23.93
C ASP A 220 -12.23 -0.90 -24.96
N ILE A 221 -11.28 -0.34 -25.71
CA ILE A 221 -11.54 0.49 -26.86
C ILE A 221 -11.49 -0.41 -28.11
N VAL A 222 -12.59 -0.52 -28.82
CA VAL A 222 -12.67 -1.32 -30.05
C VAL A 222 -12.95 -0.41 -31.22
N MET A 223 -12.04 -0.44 -32.21
CA MET A 223 -12.20 0.19 -33.52
C MET A 223 -12.46 -0.92 -34.53
N GLY A 224 -13.61 -0.89 -35.20
CA GLY A 224 -14.00 -1.89 -36.18
C GLY A 224 -14.26 -1.29 -37.55
N ASP A 225 -14.03 -2.10 -38.58
CA ASP A 225 -14.40 -1.81 -39.98
C ASP A 225 -13.87 -0.44 -40.46
N VAL A 226 -12.58 -0.18 -40.31
CA VAL A 226 -11.97 1.03 -40.87
C VAL A 226 -12.06 1.03 -42.37
N THR A 227 -12.91 1.89 -42.90
CA THR A 227 -13.10 2.10 -44.33
C THR A 227 -12.63 3.48 -44.75
N SER A 228 -12.24 3.62 -46.01
CA SER A 228 -11.85 4.92 -46.56
C SER A 228 -12.44 5.11 -47.97
N ALA A 229 -12.61 6.39 -48.35
CA ALA A 229 -13.10 6.73 -49.68
C ALA A 229 -12.19 6.26 -50.85
N ALA A 230 -10.91 6.01 -50.56
CA ALA A 230 -9.94 5.45 -51.48
C ALA A 230 -9.43 4.11 -50.95
N ALA A 231 -9.28 3.10 -51.81
CA ALA A 231 -8.81 1.77 -51.41
C ALA A 231 -7.41 1.80 -50.78
N SER A 232 -7.17 0.83 -49.87
CA SER A 232 -5.86 0.57 -49.24
C SER A 232 -5.26 1.76 -48.48
N LYS A 233 -6.11 2.64 -47.94
CA LYS A 233 -5.66 3.72 -47.03
C LYS A 233 -5.50 3.20 -45.60
N THR A 234 -4.62 3.82 -44.87
CA THR A 234 -4.15 3.32 -43.58
C THR A 234 -4.49 4.20 -42.41
N MET A 235 -4.69 3.57 -41.26
CA MET A 235 -4.62 4.22 -39.93
C MET A 235 -3.56 3.52 -39.08
N ILE A 236 -2.78 4.30 -38.36
CA ILE A 236 -1.78 3.78 -37.43
C ILE A 236 -2.37 3.86 -36.02
N VAL A 237 -2.32 2.76 -35.30
CA VAL A 237 -2.86 2.64 -33.95
C VAL A 237 -1.85 2.01 -33.02
N ASN A 238 -1.85 2.43 -31.74
CA ASN A 238 -0.99 1.91 -30.70
C ASN A 238 -1.76 1.79 -29.39
N SER A 239 -1.46 0.78 -28.57
CA SER A 239 -1.73 0.85 -27.13
C SER A 239 -0.83 1.91 -26.48
N VAL A 240 -1.31 2.49 -25.42
CA VAL A 240 -0.52 3.45 -24.61
C VAL A 240 -0.63 3.02 -23.16
N ASP A 241 0.51 2.86 -22.50
CA ASP A 241 0.52 2.49 -21.08
C ASP A 241 0.02 3.64 -20.18
N LYS A 242 -0.22 3.33 -18.91
CA LYS A 242 -0.67 4.34 -17.94
C LYS A 242 0.30 5.52 -17.84
N ASP A 243 1.59 5.28 -18.05
CA ASP A 243 2.66 6.29 -17.95
C ASP A 243 2.78 7.14 -19.23
N GLY A 244 2.04 6.75 -20.29
CA GLY A 244 1.99 7.47 -21.57
C GLY A 244 2.97 6.96 -22.61
N THR A 245 3.65 5.82 -22.38
CA THR A 245 4.53 5.18 -23.36
C THR A 245 3.68 4.45 -24.40
N ALA A 246 3.90 4.73 -25.66
CA ALA A 246 3.20 4.04 -26.74
C ALA A 246 3.86 2.67 -27.05
N GLY A 247 3.04 1.65 -27.19
CA GLY A 247 3.43 0.33 -27.67
C GLY A 247 3.79 0.33 -29.18
N ALA A 248 3.95 -0.86 -29.74
CA ALA A 248 4.28 -1.03 -31.15
C ALA A 248 3.17 -0.47 -32.06
N ASN A 249 3.56 0.10 -33.21
CA ASN A 249 2.63 0.55 -34.23
C ASN A 249 1.92 -0.64 -34.88
N VAL A 250 0.60 -0.58 -34.92
CA VAL A 250 -0.23 -1.50 -35.72
C VAL A 250 -0.86 -0.67 -36.84
N THR A 251 -0.74 -1.16 -38.06
CA THR A 251 -1.33 -0.48 -39.23
C THR A 251 -2.64 -1.18 -39.62
N LEU A 252 -3.72 -0.43 -39.54
CA LEU A 252 -5.02 -0.82 -40.04
C LEU A 252 -5.11 -0.39 -41.50
N THR A 253 -5.55 -1.29 -42.39
CA THR A 253 -5.69 -1.02 -43.82
C THR A 253 -7.12 -1.25 -44.23
N SER A 254 -7.76 -0.24 -44.81
CA SER A 254 -9.12 -0.33 -45.31
C SER A 254 -9.33 -1.50 -46.25
N GLY A 255 -10.28 -2.38 -45.91
CA GLY A 255 -10.61 -3.60 -46.70
C GLY A 255 -9.64 -4.76 -46.50
N ALA A 256 -8.76 -4.73 -45.51
CA ALA A 256 -7.85 -5.83 -45.18
C ALA A 256 -7.84 -6.05 -43.65
N THR A 257 -6.75 -5.76 -42.95
CA THR A 257 -6.71 -5.74 -41.50
C THR A 257 -7.24 -4.37 -41.04
N ASP A 258 -8.52 -4.26 -40.75
CA ASP A 258 -9.25 -2.98 -40.58
C ASP A 258 -9.90 -2.79 -39.22
N SER A 259 -9.63 -3.68 -38.29
CA SER A 259 -10.20 -3.64 -36.96
C SER A 259 -9.12 -3.83 -35.86
N ALA A 260 -9.24 -3.12 -34.74
CA ALA A 260 -8.34 -3.24 -33.60
C ALA A 260 -9.09 -3.14 -32.28
N ALA A 261 -8.60 -3.86 -31.27
CA ALA A 261 -9.03 -3.70 -29.88
C ALA A 261 -7.83 -3.33 -28.99
N PHE A 262 -8.07 -2.35 -28.13
CA PHE A 262 -7.12 -1.91 -27.12
C PHE A 262 -7.64 -2.36 -25.75
N VAL A 263 -6.87 -3.19 -25.10
CA VAL A 263 -7.21 -3.73 -23.78
C VAL A 263 -6.80 -2.73 -22.71
N GLY A 264 -7.66 -2.57 -21.71
CA GLY A 264 -7.37 -1.70 -20.58
C GLY A 264 -6.27 -2.25 -19.69
N GLN A 265 -5.54 -1.36 -19.04
CA GLN A 265 -4.52 -1.70 -18.06
C GLN A 265 -5.10 -1.79 -16.66
N VAL A 266 -4.67 -2.81 -15.92
CA VAL A 266 -4.95 -2.98 -14.48
C VAL A 266 -3.70 -2.65 -13.69
N SER A 267 -3.80 -1.73 -12.76
CA SER A 267 -2.74 -1.41 -11.80
C SER A 267 -3.19 -1.84 -10.43
N LEU A 268 -2.42 -2.72 -9.80
CA LEU A 268 -2.63 -3.14 -8.42
C LEU A 268 -1.70 -2.37 -7.49
N SER A 269 -2.21 -1.92 -6.36
CA SER A 269 -1.43 -1.22 -5.36
C SER A 269 -1.79 -1.63 -3.94
N SER A 270 -0.81 -1.59 -3.04
CA SER A 270 -0.99 -1.85 -1.61
C SER A 270 0.09 -1.11 -0.83
N HIS A 271 -0.14 -0.86 0.46
CA HIS A 271 0.87 -0.32 1.37
C HIS A 271 1.91 -1.38 1.81
N LYS A 272 1.75 -2.65 1.43
CA LYS A 272 2.69 -3.76 1.69
C LYS A 272 2.93 -4.59 0.44
N ALA A 273 4.06 -5.26 0.39
CA ALA A 273 4.41 -6.18 -0.68
C ALA A 273 3.36 -7.29 -0.84
N PHE A 274 3.04 -7.61 -2.07
CA PHE A 274 2.10 -8.65 -2.42
C PHE A 274 2.55 -9.40 -3.67
N THR A 275 1.92 -10.55 -3.92
CA THR A 275 2.15 -11.34 -5.11
C THR A 275 0.83 -11.75 -5.77
N VAL A 276 0.86 -11.85 -7.09
CA VAL A 276 -0.25 -12.34 -7.91
C VAL A 276 0.27 -13.47 -8.78
N THR A 277 -0.34 -14.63 -8.67
CA THR A 277 0.01 -15.80 -9.49
C THR A 277 -1.16 -16.12 -10.41
N PRO A 278 -1.02 -15.89 -11.72
CA PRO A 278 -2.05 -16.25 -12.69
C PRO A 278 -2.19 -17.77 -12.84
N GLY A 279 -3.43 -18.24 -12.99
CA GLY A 279 -3.74 -19.65 -13.19
C GLY A 279 -3.61 -20.11 -14.65
N ASN A 280 -3.50 -19.18 -15.61
CA ASN A 280 -3.28 -19.47 -17.03
C ASN A 280 -2.30 -18.46 -17.67
N ALA A 281 -1.79 -18.79 -18.87
CA ALA A 281 -0.84 -17.95 -19.58
C ALA A 281 -1.50 -16.75 -20.29
N ALA A 282 -2.79 -16.82 -20.56
CA ALA A 282 -3.56 -15.72 -21.15
C ALA A 282 -4.12 -14.85 -20.00
N ASN A 283 -3.32 -13.92 -19.49
CA ASN A 283 -3.68 -13.11 -18.34
C ASN A 283 -3.20 -11.66 -18.48
N HIS A 284 -3.65 -10.77 -17.59
CA HIS A 284 -3.35 -9.33 -17.63
C HIS A 284 -1.93 -8.98 -17.17
N PHE A 285 -1.29 -9.81 -16.35
CA PHE A 285 -0.08 -9.40 -15.64
C PHE A 285 1.23 -9.91 -16.24
N ASN A 286 1.19 -11.03 -16.98
CA ASN A 286 2.35 -11.54 -17.69
C ASN A 286 1.92 -12.45 -18.86
N THR A 287 2.89 -12.99 -19.58
CA THR A 287 2.66 -13.89 -20.74
C THR A 287 2.73 -15.38 -20.38
N ASP A 288 2.84 -15.70 -19.08
CA ASP A 288 2.93 -17.05 -18.55
C ASP A 288 2.17 -17.18 -17.22
N THR A 289 2.38 -18.27 -16.50
CA THR A 289 1.79 -18.51 -15.17
C THR A 289 2.72 -18.17 -14.02
N SER A 290 3.83 -17.45 -14.29
CA SER A 290 4.79 -17.07 -13.24
C SER A 290 4.19 -16.08 -12.25
N THR A 291 4.59 -16.22 -11.02
CA THR A 291 4.18 -15.27 -9.95
C THR A 291 4.76 -13.89 -10.23
N VAL A 292 3.88 -12.91 -10.28
CA VAL A 292 4.23 -11.49 -10.37
C VAL A 292 4.34 -10.93 -8.95
N THR A 293 5.48 -10.30 -8.66
CA THR A 293 5.74 -9.67 -7.37
C THR A 293 5.62 -8.15 -7.51
N SER A 294 4.94 -7.51 -6.57
CA SER A 294 4.86 -6.06 -6.52
C SER A 294 6.23 -5.43 -6.24
N SER A 295 6.49 -4.28 -6.85
CA SER A 295 7.66 -3.44 -6.59
C SER A 295 7.29 -2.19 -5.83
N LEU A 296 8.19 -1.68 -5.00
CA LEU A 296 7.97 -0.43 -4.28
C LEU A 296 8.15 0.75 -5.23
N SER A 297 7.12 1.59 -5.30
CA SER A 297 7.15 2.92 -5.88
C SER A 297 7.21 3.91 -4.72
N SER A 298 8.38 4.51 -4.48
CA SER A 298 8.65 5.29 -3.27
C SER A 298 8.23 6.76 -3.42
N LEU A 299 8.03 7.44 -2.28
CA LEU A 299 7.80 8.90 -2.27
C LEU A 299 9.00 9.66 -2.84
N GLY A 300 10.22 9.10 -2.72
CA GLY A 300 11.43 9.69 -3.28
C GLY A 300 11.45 9.74 -4.80
N ASP A 301 10.75 8.80 -5.45
CA ASP A 301 10.76 8.61 -6.90
C ASP A 301 9.55 9.23 -7.62
N ILE A 302 8.63 9.90 -6.91
CA ILE A 302 7.43 10.48 -7.53
C ILE A 302 7.80 11.59 -8.51
N ASN A 303 7.13 11.56 -9.67
CA ASN A 303 7.33 12.52 -10.75
C ASN A 303 6.05 13.30 -11.05
N LEU A 304 6.01 14.56 -10.65
CA LEU A 304 4.88 15.46 -10.87
C LEU A 304 5.01 16.36 -12.10
N LYS A 305 6.10 16.23 -12.86
CA LYS A 305 6.38 17.07 -14.05
C LYS A 305 5.48 16.73 -15.22
N THR A 306 4.84 15.56 -15.21
CA THR A 306 3.87 15.13 -16.21
C THR A 306 2.52 14.86 -15.56
N GLN A 307 1.45 15.00 -16.30
CA GLN A 307 0.09 14.70 -15.84
C GLN A 307 -0.03 13.22 -15.41
N ASN A 308 0.47 12.30 -16.24
CA ASN A 308 0.45 10.86 -15.93
C ASN A 308 1.22 10.55 -14.65
N GLY A 309 2.44 11.11 -14.51
CA GLY A 309 3.24 10.95 -13.31
C GLY A 309 2.55 11.51 -12.06
N ALA A 310 1.88 12.66 -12.19
CA ALA A 310 1.10 13.25 -11.10
C ALA A 310 -0.09 12.37 -10.69
N THR A 311 -0.81 11.79 -11.66
CA THR A 311 -1.91 10.88 -11.39
C THR A 311 -1.43 9.60 -10.70
N ASN A 312 -0.34 9.01 -11.18
CA ASN A 312 0.27 7.81 -10.57
C ASN A 312 0.77 8.08 -9.14
N SER A 313 1.29 9.29 -8.88
CA SER A 313 1.79 9.68 -7.55
C SER A 313 0.70 9.74 -6.48
N ILE A 314 -0.58 9.90 -6.84
CA ILE A 314 -1.68 9.91 -5.88
C ILE A 314 -1.74 8.58 -5.12
N ALA A 315 -1.70 7.45 -5.82
CA ALA A 315 -1.73 6.13 -5.19
C ALA A 315 -0.50 5.88 -4.31
N VAL A 316 0.67 6.43 -4.68
CA VAL A 316 1.91 6.34 -3.88
C VAL A 316 1.77 7.11 -2.58
N ILE A 317 1.22 8.33 -2.64
CA ILE A 317 1.00 9.18 -1.45
C ILE A 317 -0.05 8.56 -0.53
N ASP A 318 -1.16 8.04 -1.07
CA ASP A 318 -2.21 7.39 -0.29
C ASP A 318 -1.67 6.15 0.45
N ALA A 319 -0.89 5.32 -0.22
CA ALA A 319 -0.25 4.16 0.40
C ALA A 319 0.78 4.57 1.47
N ALA A 320 1.58 5.62 1.23
CA ALA A 320 2.51 6.15 2.22
C ALA A 320 1.79 6.67 3.48
N MET A 321 0.66 7.36 3.31
CA MET A 321 -0.19 7.79 4.45
C MET A 321 -0.76 6.59 5.21
N ALA A 322 -1.15 5.51 4.51
CA ALA A 322 -1.60 4.28 5.14
C ALA A 322 -0.48 3.60 5.94
N MET A 323 0.76 3.55 5.40
CA MET A 323 1.94 3.05 6.12
C MET A 323 2.21 3.84 7.40
N ILE A 324 2.21 5.18 7.34
CA ILE A 324 2.39 6.03 8.52
C ILE A 324 1.27 5.79 9.54
N SER A 325 0.03 5.66 9.09
CA SER A 325 -1.12 5.39 9.96
C SER A 325 -1.00 4.03 10.65
N GLU A 326 -0.48 3.01 9.96
CA GLU A 326 -0.19 1.71 10.54
C GLU A 326 0.90 1.80 11.62
N VAL A 327 2.03 2.48 11.34
CA VAL A 327 3.11 2.69 12.33
C VAL A 327 2.57 3.41 13.56
N ARG A 328 1.77 4.46 13.38
CA ARG A 328 1.13 5.18 14.51
C ARG A 328 0.20 4.27 15.33
N SER A 329 -0.59 3.44 14.66
CA SER A 329 -1.48 2.48 15.33
C SER A 329 -0.70 1.44 16.14
N GLN A 330 0.40 0.91 15.57
CA GLN A 330 1.28 -0.03 16.27
C GLN A 330 1.94 0.61 17.49
N MET A 331 2.38 1.86 17.37
CA MET A 331 2.95 2.62 18.51
C MET A 331 1.91 2.87 19.60
N GLY A 332 0.68 3.26 19.24
CA GLY A 332 -0.41 3.45 20.21
C GLY A 332 -0.80 2.14 20.92
N ALA A 333 -0.82 1.02 20.19
CA ALA A 333 -1.06 -0.28 20.81
C ALA A 333 0.09 -0.69 21.75
N ALA A 334 1.34 -0.37 21.39
CA ALA A 334 2.51 -0.60 22.25
C ALA A 334 2.44 0.26 23.53
N GLU A 335 2.06 1.54 23.42
CA GLU A 335 1.87 2.45 24.55
C GLU A 335 0.83 1.89 25.53
N ASN A 336 -0.38 1.54 25.08
CA ASN A 336 -1.42 0.97 25.92
C ASN A 336 -0.96 -0.32 26.63
N ARG A 337 -0.21 -1.18 25.93
CA ARG A 337 0.36 -2.40 26.55
C ARG A 337 1.39 -2.10 27.61
N LEU A 338 2.28 -1.13 27.35
CA LEU A 338 3.29 -0.71 28.34
C LEU A 338 2.64 -0.06 29.55
N GLU A 339 1.61 0.78 29.39
CA GLU A 339 0.84 1.36 30.48
C GLU A 339 0.21 0.28 31.37
N SER A 340 -0.52 -0.67 30.76
CA SER A 340 -1.09 -1.80 31.49
C SER A 340 -0.02 -2.64 32.22
N THR A 341 1.17 -2.74 31.62
CA THR A 341 2.29 -3.46 32.24
C THR A 341 2.85 -2.72 33.44
N VAL A 342 3.00 -1.37 33.33
CA VAL A 342 3.46 -0.51 34.46
C VAL A 342 2.48 -0.62 35.62
N ASP A 343 1.17 -0.57 35.35
CA ASP A 343 0.14 -0.73 36.39
C ASP A 343 0.23 -2.10 37.08
N ASN A 344 0.41 -3.16 36.31
CA ASN A 344 0.57 -4.50 36.87
C ASN A 344 1.86 -4.63 37.71
N LEU A 345 2.99 -4.12 37.21
CA LEU A 345 4.25 -4.11 37.96
C LEU A 345 4.16 -3.27 39.24
N SER A 346 3.46 -2.16 39.21
CA SER A 346 3.20 -1.33 40.39
C SER A 346 2.40 -2.10 41.45
N ASN A 347 1.35 -2.84 41.02
CA ASN A 347 0.57 -3.70 41.93
C ASN A 347 1.42 -4.83 42.51
N ILE A 348 2.29 -5.47 41.70
CA ILE A 348 3.23 -6.50 42.16
C ILE A 348 4.20 -5.92 43.16
N ALA A 349 4.77 -4.74 42.90
CA ALA A 349 5.69 -4.08 43.80
C ALA A 349 5.05 -3.79 45.17
N VAL A 350 3.83 -3.23 45.18
CA VAL A 350 3.06 -2.96 46.41
C VAL A 350 2.78 -4.24 47.18
N ASN A 351 2.35 -5.31 46.50
CA ASN A 351 2.08 -6.58 47.14
C ASN A 351 3.36 -7.24 47.69
N THR A 352 4.47 -7.15 46.97
CA THR A 352 5.78 -7.64 47.42
C THR A 352 6.25 -6.85 48.63
N GLN A 353 6.09 -5.50 48.64
CA GLN A 353 6.43 -4.66 49.80
C GLN A 353 5.58 -5.02 51.02
N ARG A 354 4.27 -5.26 50.85
CA ARG A 354 3.42 -5.73 51.96
C ARG A 354 3.82 -7.09 52.46
N SER A 355 4.20 -8.01 51.60
CA SER A 355 4.69 -9.33 52.00
C SER A 355 6.01 -9.23 52.77
N LEU A 356 6.93 -8.37 52.33
CA LEU A 356 8.20 -8.11 53.01
C LEU A 356 7.94 -7.52 54.43
N SER A 357 7.09 -6.47 54.54
CA SER A 357 6.70 -5.87 55.81
C SER A 357 6.11 -6.95 56.74
N SER A 358 5.24 -7.82 56.23
CA SER A 358 4.66 -8.91 57.04
C SER A 358 5.71 -9.86 57.64
N VAL A 359 6.77 -10.16 56.85
CA VAL A 359 7.89 -11.02 57.32
C VAL A 359 8.76 -10.28 58.32
N GLU A 360 9.09 -9.01 58.09
CA GLU A 360 9.88 -8.18 58.97
C GLU A 360 9.16 -7.92 60.32
N ASP A 361 7.85 -7.60 60.29
CA ASP A 361 7.08 -7.37 61.51
C ASP A 361 6.93 -8.66 62.35
N ALA A 362 6.77 -9.82 61.68
CA ALA A 362 6.73 -11.11 62.40
C ALA A 362 8.07 -11.42 63.07
N ASN A 363 9.20 -11.17 62.41
CA ASN A 363 10.53 -11.34 63.00
C ASN A 363 10.76 -10.36 64.18
N PHE A 364 10.36 -9.10 64.05
CA PHE A 364 10.47 -8.10 65.10
C PHE A 364 9.67 -8.50 66.34
N ALA A 365 8.44 -8.97 66.17
CA ALA A 365 7.61 -9.45 67.29
C ALA A 365 8.24 -10.64 68.02
N SER A 366 8.82 -11.60 67.25
CA SER A 366 9.53 -12.73 67.82
C SER A 366 10.77 -12.30 68.65
N GLU A 367 11.56 -11.39 68.06
CA GLU A 367 12.78 -10.86 68.71
C GLU A 367 12.45 -10.05 69.95
N THR A 368 11.41 -9.20 69.89
CA THR A 368 10.96 -8.44 71.08
C THR A 368 10.47 -9.36 72.21
N SER A 369 9.77 -10.43 71.85
CA SER A 369 9.35 -11.44 72.82
C SER A 369 10.55 -12.18 73.48
N ALA A 370 11.53 -12.53 72.66
CA ALA A 370 12.79 -13.16 73.15
C ALA A 370 13.59 -12.22 74.05
N LEU A 371 13.67 -10.93 73.67
CA LEU A 371 14.33 -9.90 74.45
C LEU A 371 13.62 -9.69 75.81
N THR A 372 12.28 -9.55 75.77
CA THR A 372 11.49 -9.41 77.01
C THR A 372 11.64 -10.63 77.93
N LYS A 373 11.58 -11.81 77.36
CA LYS A 373 11.83 -13.06 78.14
C LYS A 373 13.22 -13.08 78.77
N SER A 374 14.25 -12.69 78.03
CA SER A 374 15.61 -12.61 78.53
C SER A 374 15.75 -11.61 79.65
N GLN A 375 15.13 -10.43 79.54
CA GLN A 375 15.11 -9.38 80.58
C GLN A 375 14.38 -9.85 81.86
N ILE A 376 13.23 -10.53 81.70
CA ILE A 376 12.48 -11.08 82.83
C ILE A 376 13.31 -12.17 83.53
N LEU A 377 13.94 -13.06 82.75
CA LEU A 377 14.82 -14.10 83.32
C LEU A 377 16.04 -13.51 84.09
N GLN A 378 16.62 -12.44 83.54
CA GLN A 378 17.70 -11.69 84.17
C GLN A 378 17.30 -11.05 85.50
N GLN A 379 16.14 -10.41 85.54
CA GLN A 379 15.56 -9.83 86.75
C GLN A 379 15.20 -10.89 87.78
N ALA A 380 14.58 -11.97 87.33
CA ALA A 380 14.27 -13.09 88.23
C ALA A 380 15.54 -13.75 88.86
N ALA A 381 16.56 -13.96 88.00
CA ALA A 381 17.82 -14.49 88.45
C ALA A 381 18.56 -13.60 89.44
N THR A 382 18.55 -12.26 89.21
CA THR A 382 19.16 -11.33 90.16
C THR A 382 18.34 -11.25 91.46
N SER A 383 17.03 -11.29 91.41
CA SER A 383 16.16 -11.35 92.62
C SER A 383 16.37 -12.62 93.41
N MET A 384 16.47 -13.80 92.74
CA MET A 384 16.74 -15.05 93.40
C MET A 384 18.14 -15.11 94.01
N LEU A 385 19.14 -14.52 93.34
CA LEU A 385 20.49 -14.37 93.91
C LEU A 385 20.51 -13.47 95.16
N ALA A 386 19.78 -12.34 95.13
CA ALA A 386 19.64 -11.45 96.28
C ALA A 386 18.99 -12.20 97.47
N GLN A 387 17.91 -12.96 97.18
CA GLN A 387 17.19 -13.73 98.18
C GLN A 387 18.06 -14.87 98.75
N ALA A 388 18.83 -15.54 97.92
CA ALA A 388 19.80 -16.60 98.38
C ALA A 388 20.92 -15.98 99.26
N ASN A 389 21.37 -14.76 98.90
CA ASN A 389 22.39 -14.10 99.72
C ASN A 389 21.83 -13.64 101.10
N GLN A 390 20.57 -13.16 101.16
CA GLN A 390 19.89 -12.83 102.40
C GLN A 390 19.69 -14.07 103.29
N ALA A 391 19.33 -15.25 102.71
CA ALA A 391 19.18 -16.49 103.43
C ALA A 391 20.49 -16.91 104.07
N LYS A 392 21.65 -16.75 103.40
CA LYS A 392 22.95 -16.97 103.95
C LYS A 392 23.34 -16.02 105.12
N GLN A 393 22.98 -14.74 105.01
CA GLN A 393 23.19 -13.75 106.07
C GLN A 393 22.34 -14.07 107.29
N SER A 394 21.08 -14.48 107.10
CA SER A 394 20.23 -14.84 108.28
C SER A 394 20.71 -16.10 108.95
N MET A 395 21.29 -17.04 108.21
CA MET A 395 21.96 -18.21 108.81
C MET A 395 23.23 -17.80 109.65
N LEU A 396 24.00 -16.86 109.12
CA LEU A 396 25.21 -16.35 109.80
C LEU A 396 24.85 -15.60 111.12
N VAL A 397 23.78 -14.89 111.15
CA VAL A 397 23.24 -14.20 112.34
C VAL A 397 22.72 -15.22 113.35
N LEU A 398 22.13 -16.32 112.95
CA LEU A 398 21.71 -17.42 113.87
C LEU A 398 22.86 -18.24 114.42
N LEU A 399 24.08 -18.26 113.82
CA LEU A 399 25.27 -18.89 114.31
C LEU A 399 26.17 -18.03 115.25
N GLN A 400 25.86 -16.72 115.36
CA GLN A 400 26.58 -15.73 116.17
C GLN A 400 25.82 -15.27 117.41
N GLY A 401 24.64 -15.82 117.67
CA GLY A 401 23.86 -15.61 118.86
C GLY A 401 23.83 -16.84 119.82
#